data_e9e57bf4ba7fe722284caebc2b779dc3
#
_entry.id   e9e57bf4ba7fe722284caebc2b779dc3
#
_cell.length_a   1.000
_cell.length_b   1.000
_cell.length_c   1.000
_cell.angle_alpha   90.00
_cell.angle_beta   90.00
_cell.angle_gamma   90.00
#
_symmetry.space_group_name_H-M   'P 1'
#
loop_
_entity.id
_entity.type
_entity.pdbx_description
1 polymer ?
#
loop_
_entity_poly.entity_id
_entity_poly.type
_entity_poly.pdbx_seq_one_letter_code
_entity_poly.pdbx_strand_id
1 'polypeptide(L)'
;MRIGIIGGGAAGMAAALAASEYKNAQIVLMERQARLGKKLSATGNGRCNLSNLHAAQGGYHGDEPGFHEYALSQYPPAETLEWFRDLGLYTVTEASGKVYPYSDQANSVVDVLRFALDRPNIEVLTDFEVMKVRKDGDAFHVTAKDRTLVFDKLIIACGGLAGTKLGGTMAGYKLLRSFGHKCTKLRPTLVQVKTSWPGVSGLKGVRANCHAAIYHNAKLHRESVGEIQFTEFGLSGPVIYEISRDACQGSGEWECRLDFLPDLRASELMRPLMMKRNSNLNAEDLFTGILHNQIGRAHV
;
A
#
# COMPACT_ATOMS: atom_id res chain seq x y z
N MET A 1 23.07 -14.03 -23.24
CA MET A 1 22.19 -14.49 -22.14
C MET A 1 20.82 -13.84 -22.31
N ARG A 2 19.77 -14.64 -22.33
CA ARG A 2 18.39 -14.15 -22.48
C ARG A 2 17.66 -14.19 -21.13
N ILE A 3 17.16 -13.03 -20.67
CA ILE A 3 16.54 -12.88 -19.36
C ILE A 3 15.06 -12.54 -19.55
N GLY A 4 14.17 -13.38 -18.99
CA GLY A 4 12.74 -13.11 -18.94
C GLY A 4 12.36 -12.43 -17.62
N ILE A 5 11.50 -11.42 -17.69
CA ILE A 5 10.97 -10.74 -16.50
C ILE A 5 9.43 -10.76 -16.59
N ILE A 6 8.77 -11.34 -15.62
CA ILE A 6 7.30 -11.47 -15.58
C ILE A 6 6.72 -10.42 -14.64
N GLY A 7 6.02 -9.46 -15.21
CA GLY A 7 5.36 -8.35 -14.53
C GLY A 7 6.01 -7.00 -14.81
N GLY A 8 5.27 -6.12 -15.45
CA GLY A 8 5.65 -4.75 -15.83
C GLY A 8 5.32 -3.69 -14.80
N GLY A 9 5.34 -4.04 -13.50
CA GLY A 9 5.24 -3.10 -12.39
C GLY A 9 6.57 -2.43 -12.06
N ALA A 10 6.64 -1.66 -10.97
CA ALA A 10 7.85 -0.96 -10.53
C ALA A 10 9.07 -1.90 -10.45
N ALA A 11 8.91 -3.05 -9.76
CA ALA A 11 9.99 -4.02 -9.59
C ALA A 11 10.47 -4.63 -10.92
N GLY A 12 9.53 -4.95 -11.84
CA GLY A 12 9.89 -5.52 -13.14
C GLY A 12 10.57 -4.52 -14.06
N MET A 13 10.13 -3.28 -14.08
CA MET A 13 10.78 -2.21 -14.86
C MET A 13 12.19 -1.93 -14.32
N ALA A 14 12.36 -1.81 -13.00
CA ALA A 14 13.67 -1.63 -12.38
C ALA A 14 14.61 -2.84 -12.66
N ALA A 15 14.09 -4.07 -12.55
CA ALA A 15 14.85 -5.27 -12.86
C ALA A 15 15.29 -5.34 -14.35
N ALA A 16 14.42 -4.88 -15.27
CA ALA A 16 14.76 -4.82 -16.69
C ALA A 16 15.89 -3.82 -16.96
N LEU A 17 15.82 -2.65 -16.35
CA LEU A 17 16.85 -1.62 -16.45
C LEU A 17 18.19 -2.12 -15.88
N ALA A 18 18.19 -2.66 -14.67
CA ALA A 18 19.38 -3.21 -14.05
C ALA A 18 20.00 -4.36 -14.86
N ALA A 19 19.16 -5.29 -15.33
CA ALA A 19 19.64 -6.41 -16.15
C ALA A 19 20.20 -5.96 -17.50
N SER A 20 19.72 -4.87 -18.07
CA SER A 20 20.16 -4.34 -19.35
C SER A 20 21.59 -3.76 -19.33
N GLU A 21 22.15 -3.49 -18.16
CA GLU A 21 23.54 -3.01 -17.98
C GLU A 21 24.56 -4.14 -18.24
N TYR A 22 24.15 -5.40 -18.20
CA TYR A 22 25.07 -6.51 -18.46
C TYR A 22 25.32 -6.67 -19.96
N LYS A 23 26.58 -6.70 -20.34
CA LYS A 23 26.99 -6.95 -21.74
C LYS A 23 26.37 -8.26 -22.24
N ASN A 24 25.83 -8.23 -23.46
CA ASN A 24 25.22 -9.38 -24.13
C ASN A 24 23.96 -9.96 -23.43
N ALA A 25 23.35 -9.21 -22.52
CA ALA A 25 22.03 -9.56 -22.00
C ALA A 25 20.94 -9.06 -22.96
N GLN A 26 19.99 -9.95 -23.27
CA GLN A 26 18.75 -9.64 -23.98
C GLN A 26 17.60 -9.81 -23.00
N ILE A 27 16.85 -8.75 -22.78
CA ILE A 27 15.81 -8.68 -21.76
C ILE A 27 14.43 -8.72 -22.44
N VAL A 28 13.53 -9.56 -21.94
CA VAL A 28 12.12 -9.56 -22.35
C VAL A 28 11.26 -9.29 -21.11
N LEU A 29 10.66 -8.13 -21.05
CA LEU A 29 9.72 -7.72 -20.00
C LEU A 29 8.30 -8.06 -20.45
N MET A 30 7.64 -8.97 -19.73
CA MET A 30 6.31 -9.48 -20.04
C MET A 30 5.28 -8.93 -19.06
N GLU A 31 4.29 -8.20 -19.56
CA GLU A 31 3.18 -7.63 -18.78
C GLU A 31 1.84 -8.11 -19.33
N ARG A 32 0.96 -8.58 -18.46
CA ARG A 32 -0.38 -9.06 -18.84
C ARG A 32 -1.38 -7.95 -19.17
N GLN A 33 -1.15 -6.74 -18.69
CA GLN A 33 -1.97 -5.57 -18.99
C GLN A 33 -1.49 -4.89 -20.26
N ALA A 34 -2.35 -4.09 -20.89
CA ALA A 34 -2.00 -3.27 -22.04
C ALA A 34 -1.01 -2.14 -21.73
N ARG A 35 -0.73 -1.88 -20.44
CA ARG A 35 0.17 -0.81 -20.00
C ARG A 35 1.04 -1.27 -18.84
N LEU A 36 2.30 -0.84 -18.84
CA LEU A 36 3.20 -0.97 -17.69
C LEU A 36 2.75 -0.05 -16.54
N GLY A 37 3.12 -0.40 -15.32
CA GLY A 37 3.03 0.48 -14.15
C GLY A 37 1.62 0.74 -13.64
N LYS A 38 0.58 -0.02 -14.02
CA LYS A 38 -0.82 0.23 -13.63
C LYS A 38 -1.03 0.42 -12.13
N LYS A 39 -0.39 -0.40 -11.29
CA LYS A 39 -0.48 -0.24 -9.83
C LYS A 39 0.34 0.97 -9.36
N LEU A 40 1.50 1.20 -9.95
CA LEU A 40 2.37 2.32 -9.64
C LEU A 40 1.65 3.66 -9.84
N SER A 41 0.89 3.82 -10.94
CA SER A 41 0.13 5.04 -11.25
C SER A 41 -0.95 5.40 -10.21
N ALA A 42 -1.38 4.44 -9.38
CA ALA A 42 -2.39 4.66 -8.35
C ALA A 42 -1.81 4.78 -6.93
N THR A 43 -0.50 4.59 -6.75
CA THR A 43 0.14 4.68 -5.43
C THR A 43 0.15 6.11 -4.93
N GLY A 44 0.22 6.28 -3.60
CA GLY A 44 0.24 7.61 -2.97
C GLY A 44 -0.95 8.48 -3.36
N ASN A 45 -2.12 7.89 -3.58
CA ASN A 45 -3.33 8.58 -4.07
C ASN A 45 -3.11 9.29 -5.42
N GLY A 46 -2.38 8.67 -6.34
CA GLY A 46 -2.03 9.22 -7.65
C GLY A 46 -0.79 10.09 -7.68
N ARG A 47 -0.12 10.29 -6.53
CA ARG A 47 1.12 11.07 -6.38
C ARG A 47 2.38 10.21 -6.46
N CYS A 48 2.30 8.90 -6.24
CA CYS A 48 3.40 7.95 -6.06
C CYS A 48 4.28 8.27 -4.84
N ASN A 49 3.93 7.73 -3.67
CA ASN A 49 4.87 7.69 -2.54
C ASN A 49 6.04 6.77 -2.92
N LEU A 50 7.11 7.38 -3.43
CA LEU A 50 8.23 6.69 -4.08
C LEU A 50 9.12 5.97 -3.07
N SER A 51 9.41 6.67 -1.95
CA SER A 51 10.32 6.20 -0.90
C SER A 51 9.99 6.88 0.43
N ASN A 52 10.74 6.52 1.48
CA ASN A 52 10.75 7.22 2.76
C ASN A 52 12.18 7.28 3.28
N LEU A 53 12.67 8.47 3.65
CA LEU A 53 14.02 8.63 4.16
C LEU A 53 14.27 7.88 5.48
N HIS A 54 13.20 7.58 6.22
CA HIS A 54 13.26 6.81 7.47
C HIS A 54 13.01 5.30 7.28
N ALA A 55 13.02 4.81 6.04
CA ALA A 55 12.72 3.41 5.73
C ALA A 55 13.63 2.41 6.46
N ALA A 56 14.89 2.77 6.70
CA ALA A 56 15.84 1.91 7.44
C ALA A 56 15.63 1.94 8.97
N GLN A 57 14.81 2.85 9.51
CA GLN A 57 14.64 3.05 10.96
C GLN A 57 13.51 2.20 11.54
N GLY A 58 12.79 1.43 10.71
CA GLY A 58 11.70 0.57 11.16
C GLY A 58 10.44 0.71 10.30
N GLY A 59 9.29 0.29 10.86
CA GLY A 59 7.99 0.33 10.15
C GLY A 59 7.73 -0.90 9.27
N TYR A 60 8.65 -1.85 9.21
CA TYR A 60 8.45 -3.14 8.55
C TYR A 60 7.92 -4.18 9.52
N HIS A 61 6.96 -4.94 9.07
CA HIS A 61 6.27 -5.93 9.87
C HIS A 61 6.06 -7.21 9.08
N GLY A 62 6.43 -8.34 9.68
CA GLY A 62 6.32 -9.66 9.07
C GLY A 62 6.59 -10.76 10.10
N ASP A 63 6.43 -12.00 9.70
CA ASP A 63 6.70 -13.16 10.54
C ASP A 63 8.23 -13.37 10.72
N GLU A 64 9.06 -12.78 9.84
CA GLU A 64 10.53 -12.81 9.89
C GLU A 64 11.06 -11.41 10.23
N PRO A 65 11.48 -11.16 11.47
CA PRO A 65 12.09 -9.89 11.85
C PRO A 65 13.37 -9.64 11.04
N GLY A 66 13.57 -8.40 10.60
CA GLY A 66 14.78 -8.03 9.86
C GLY A 66 14.83 -8.48 8.39
N PHE A 67 13.79 -9.14 7.86
CA PHE A 67 13.75 -9.62 6.46
C PHE A 67 14.06 -8.53 5.42
N HIS A 68 13.72 -7.30 5.70
CA HIS A 68 13.94 -6.14 4.83
C HIS A 68 15.36 -5.54 4.93
N GLU A 69 16.09 -5.78 6.01
CA GLU A 69 17.34 -5.09 6.35
C GLU A 69 18.42 -5.27 5.30
N TYR A 70 18.59 -6.50 4.81
CA TYR A 70 19.58 -6.75 3.77
C TYR A 70 19.29 -5.95 2.49
N ALA A 71 18.06 -5.96 2.01
CA ALA A 71 17.70 -5.22 0.79
C ALA A 71 17.91 -3.70 0.97
N LEU A 72 17.53 -3.15 2.13
CA LEU A 72 17.71 -1.73 2.43
C LEU A 72 19.18 -1.35 2.67
N SER A 73 20.01 -2.27 3.15
CA SER A 73 21.45 -2.02 3.27
C SER A 73 22.16 -1.98 1.92
N GLN A 74 21.66 -2.74 0.94
CA GLN A 74 22.19 -2.75 -0.43
C GLN A 74 21.71 -1.56 -1.27
N TYR A 75 20.46 -1.14 -1.06
CA TYR A 75 19.83 -0.01 -1.74
C TYR A 75 19.09 0.88 -0.74
N PRO A 76 19.81 1.71 0.00
CA PRO A 76 19.20 2.66 0.93
C PRO A 76 18.39 3.72 0.18
N PRO A 77 17.48 4.43 0.87
CA PRO A 77 16.64 5.45 0.24
C PRO A 77 17.42 6.49 -0.58
N ALA A 78 18.58 6.93 -0.10
CA ALA A 78 19.41 7.92 -0.80
C ALA A 78 19.87 7.42 -2.18
N GLU A 79 20.41 6.20 -2.26
CA GLU A 79 20.85 5.61 -3.53
C GLU A 79 19.68 5.36 -4.48
N THR A 80 18.52 4.94 -3.93
CA THR A 80 17.29 4.79 -4.72
C THR A 80 16.89 6.11 -5.37
N LEU A 81 16.95 7.22 -4.62
CA LEU A 81 16.60 8.55 -5.14
C LEU A 81 17.63 9.07 -6.15
N GLU A 82 18.91 8.77 -5.97
CA GLU A 82 19.96 9.10 -6.94
C GLU A 82 19.75 8.35 -8.25
N TRP A 83 19.47 7.04 -8.19
CA TRP A 83 19.13 6.26 -9.36
C TRP A 83 17.93 6.84 -10.15
N PHE A 84 16.87 7.28 -9.45
CA PHE A 84 15.76 7.95 -10.12
C PHE A 84 16.14 9.30 -10.69
N ARG A 85 17.05 10.06 -10.05
CA ARG A 85 17.57 11.32 -10.55
C ARG A 85 18.34 11.13 -11.87
N ASP A 86 19.14 10.06 -11.94
CA ASP A 86 19.89 9.71 -13.15
C ASP A 86 18.96 9.37 -14.33
N LEU A 87 17.77 8.84 -14.01
CA LEU A 87 16.70 8.65 -15.01
C LEU A 87 15.93 9.93 -15.36
N GLY A 88 16.26 11.06 -14.74
CA GLY A 88 15.59 12.35 -14.96
C GLY A 88 14.39 12.62 -14.06
N LEU A 89 14.17 11.84 -12.98
CA LEU A 89 13.09 12.05 -12.03
C LEU A 89 13.57 12.85 -10.82
N TYR A 90 13.09 14.08 -10.67
CA TYR A 90 13.31 14.88 -9.48
C TYR A 90 12.23 14.59 -8.42
N THR A 91 12.64 14.69 -7.15
CA THR A 91 11.78 14.33 -6.02
C THR A 91 11.73 15.43 -4.98
N VAL A 92 10.67 15.43 -4.17
CA VAL A 92 10.47 16.26 -2.99
C VAL A 92 10.22 15.38 -1.77
N THR A 93 10.81 15.75 -0.64
CA THR A 93 10.63 15.05 0.63
C THR A 93 9.74 15.88 1.55
N GLU A 94 8.65 15.28 2.04
CA GLU A 94 7.79 15.88 3.06
C GLU A 94 8.44 15.76 4.46
N ALA A 95 7.99 16.56 5.41
CA ALA A 95 8.48 16.55 6.80
C ALA A 95 8.35 15.16 7.47
N SER A 96 7.42 14.32 7.01
CA SER A 96 7.24 12.94 7.45
C SER A 96 8.29 11.95 6.92
N GLY A 97 9.24 12.42 6.11
CA GLY A 97 10.21 11.60 5.40
C GLY A 97 9.67 10.93 4.13
N LYS A 98 8.39 11.05 3.82
CA LYS A 98 7.81 10.53 2.57
C LYS A 98 8.34 11.29 1.38
N VAL A 99 8.65 10.55 0.31
CA VAL A 99 9.23 11.11 -0.91
C VAL A 99 8.27 10.93 -2.08
N TYR A 100 8.04 12.01 -2.80
CA TYR A 100 7.19 12.06 -3.98
C TYR A 100 7.93 12.62 -5.18
N PRO A 101 7.51 12.33 -6.43
CA PRO A 101 8.04 13.05 -7.60
C PRO A 101 7.72 14.54 -7.48
N TYR A 102 8.63 15.38 -7.94
CA TYR A 102 8.45 16.84 -7.90
C TYR A 102 7.21 17.32 -8.67
N SER A 103 6.82 16.56 -9.70
CA SER A 103 5.58 16.77 -10.47
C SER A 103 4.29 16.47 -9.71
N ASP A 104 4.38 15.86 -8.54
CA ASP A 104 3.26 15.37 -7.72
C ASP A 104 2.30 14.42 -8.46
N GLN A 105 2.81 13.71 -9.48
CA GLN A 105 2.03 12.80 -10.34
C GLN A 105 2.70 11.44 -10.47
N ALA A 106 1.98 10.39 -10.10
CA ALA A 106 2.47 9.01 -10.24
C ALA A 106 2.77 8.61 -11.69
N ASN A 107 2.04 9.17 -12.66
CA ASN A 107 2.28 8.89 -14.07
C ASN A 107 3.64 9.39 -14.53
N SER A 108 4.18 10.47 -13.97
CA SER A 108 5.53 10.93 -14.31
C SER A 108 6.59 9.88 -13.97
N VAL A 109 6.41 9.17 -12.84
CA VAL A 109 7.31 8.07 -12.46
C VAL A 109 7.19 6.89 -13.44
N VAL A 110 5.95 6.55 -13.83
CA VAL A 110 5.70 5.49 -14.82
C VAL A 110 6.35 5.83 -16.16
N ASP A 111 6.20 7.07 -16.62
CA ASP A 111 6.71 7.51 -17.92
C ASP A 111 8.23 7.59 -17.93
N VAL A 112 8.87 8.09 -16.87
CA VAL A 112 10.33 8.07 -16.75
C VAL A 112 10.87 6.65 -16.84
N LEU A 113 10.27 5.70 -16.12
CA LEU A 113 10.68 4.30 -16.20
C LEU A 113 10.43 3.71 -17.59
N ARG A 114 9.30 4.02 -18.23
CA ARG A 114 8.99 3.53 -19.59
C ARG A 114 9.95 4.08 -20.62
N PHE A 115 10.29 5.36 -20.57
CA PHE A 115 11.27 5.95 -21.49
C PHE A 115 12.67 5.34 -21.30
N ALA A 116 13.05 5.08 -20.04
CA ALA A 116 14.32 4.42 -19.76
C ALA A 116 14.41 2.97 -20.28
N LEU A 117 13.26 2.28 -20.48
CA LEU A 117 13.21 0.95 -21.08
C LEU A 117 13.40 0.94 -22.61
N ASP A 118 13.41 2.09 -23.27
CA ASP A 118 13.69 2.22 -24.70
C ASP A 118 15.18 2.01 -24.96
N ARG A 119 15.61 0.77 -24.87
CA ARG A 119 17.00 0.30 -25.08
C ARG A 119 17.02 -0.84 -26.08
N PRO A 120 18.05 -0.93 -26.96
CA PRO A 120 18.09 -1.93 -28.03
C PRO A 120 18.11 -3.38 -27.52
N ASN A 121 18.47 -3.61 -26.27
CA ASN A 121 18.50 -4.94 -25.64
C ASN A 121 17.31 -5.25 -24.74
N ILE A 122 16.28 -4.41 -24.73
CA ILE A 122 15.03 -4.63 -23.98
C ILE A 122 13.85 -4.73 -24.94
N GLU A 123 13.16 -5.86 -24.90
CA GLU A 123 11.88 -6.08 -25.55
C GLU A 123 10.77 -6.01 -24.50
N VAL A 124 9.73 -5.19 -24.73
CA VAL A 124 8.56 -5.09 -23.86
C VAL A 124 7.35 -5.73 -24.55
N LEU A 125 6.77 -6.73 -23.90
CA LEU A 125 5.56 -7.43 -24.35
C LEU A 125 4.40 -7.10 -23.40
N THR A 126 3.47 -6.28 -23.85
CA THR A 126 2.18 -6.03 -23.17
C THR A 126 1.11 -7.01 -23.67
N ASP A 127 -0.03 -7.07 -22.98
CA ASP A 127 -1.10 -8.06 -23.22
C ASP A 127 -0.57 -9.50 -23.26
N PHE A 128 0.54 -9.75 -22.55
CA PHE A 128 1.23 -11.02 -22.51
C PHE A 128 1.04 -11.68 -21.11
N GLU A 129 -0.02 -12.45 -20.98
CA GLU A 129 -0.31 -13.17 -19.75
C GLU A 129 0.41 -14.51 -19.68
N VAL A 130 1.36 -14.60 -18.74
CA VAL A 130 2.09 -15.84 -18.48
C VAL A 130 1.21 -16.80 -17.69
N MET A 131 0.92 -17.94 -18.28
CA MET A 131 0.07 -19.00 -17.71
C MET A 131 0.88 -20.04 -16.94
N LYS A 132 2.06 -20.38 -17.43
CA LYS A 132 2.90 -21.46 -16.90
C LYS A 132 4.37 -21.17 -17.12
N VAL A 133 5.18 -21.61 -16.16
CA VAL A 133 6.63 -21.66 -16.28
C VAL A 133 7.10 -23.09 -15.98
N ARG A 134 8.01 -23.59 -16.79
CA ARG A 134 8.69 -24.88 -16.58
C ARG A 134 10.19 -24.66 -16.69
N LYS A 135 10.97 -25.27 -15.82
CA LYS A 135 12.42 -25.38 -15.96
C LYS A 135 12.75 -26.73 -16.60
N ASP A 136 13.64 -26.71 -17.61
CA ASP A 136 14.10 -27.89 -18.31
C ASP A 136 15.63 -27.74 -18.50
N GLY A 137 16.39 -28.53 -17.77
CA GLY A 137 17.81 -28.30 -17.60
C GLY A 137 18.07 -26.92 -17.01
N ASP A 138 18.85 -26.11 -17.72
CA ASP A 138 19.16 -24.72 -17.31
C ASP A 138 18.23 -23.67 -17.92
N ALA A 139 17.28 -24.08 -18.78
CA ALA A 139 16.38 -23.17 -19.47
C ALA A 139 15.02 -23.08 -18.81
N PHE A 140 14.43 -21.86 -18.85
CA PHE A 140 13.08 -21.59 -18.41
C PHE A 140 12.13 -21.43 -19.61
N HIS A 141 11.14 -22.28 -19.70
CA HIS A 141 10.06 -22.22 -20.70
C HIS A 141 8.88 -21.46 -20.12
N VAL A 142 8.60 -20.31 -20.66
CA VAL A 142 7.52 -19.40 -20.23
C VAL A 142 6.40 -19.47 -21.27
N THR A 143 5.25 -20.02 -20.88
CA THR A 143 4.10 -20.23 -21.75
C THR A 143 3.03 -19.20 -21.49
N ALA A 144 2.64 -18.48 -22.53
CA ALA A 144 1.44 -17.66 -22.63
C ALA A 144 0.36 -18.44 -23.40
N LYS A 145 -0.76 -17.78 -23.73
CA LYS A 145 -1.90 -18.41 -24.38
C LYS A 145 -1.53 -19.13 -25.71
N ASP A 146 -0.73 -18.50 -26.52
CA ASP A 146 -0.48 -18.85 -27.94
C ASP A 146 0.99 -19.18 -28.26
N ARG A 147 1.90 -18.90 -27.33
CA ARG A 147 3.33 -19.11 -27.56
C ARG A 147 4.12 -19.42 -26.29
N THR A 148 5.29 -20.05 -26.49
CA THR A 148 6.27 -20.30 -25.44
C THR A 148 7.58 -19.59 -25.79
N LEU A 149 8.12 -18.86 -24.81
CA LEU A 149 9.43 -18.23 -24.88
C LEU A 149 10.40 -19.00 -23.98
N VAL A 150 11.68 -19.00 -24.39
CA VAL A 150 12.75 -19.71 -23.66
C VAL A 150 13.78 -18.69 -23.18
N PHE A 151 14.20 -18.82 -21.91
CA PHE A 151 15.13 -17.92 -21.23
C PHE A 151 16.18 -18.68 -20.45
N ASP A 152 17.39 -18.12 -20.37
CA ASP A 152 18.47 -18.62 -19.51
C ASP A 152 18.23 -18.27 -18.04
N LYS A 153 17.62 -17.11 -17.78
CA LYS A 153 17.29 -16.62 -16.44
C LYS A 153 15.86 -16.09 -16.43
N LEU A 154 15.21 -16.19 -15.28
CA LEU A 154 13.85 -15.71 -15.11
C LEU A 154 13.69 -14.95 -13.82
N ILE A 155 13.06 -13.76 -13.88
CA ILE A 155 12.70 -12.93 -12.74
C ILE A 155 11.17 -12.88 -12.67
N ILE A 156 10.62 -13.21 -11.51
CA ILE A 156 9.17 -13.12 -11.26
C ILE A 156 8.89 -11.86 -10.45
N ALA A 157 8.37 -10.84 -11.11
CA ALA A 157 8.06 -9.51 -10.57
C ALA A 157 6.57 -9.16 -10.65
N CYS A 158 5.70 -10.16 -10.59
CA CYS A 158 4.24 -10.02 -10.77
C CYS A 158 3.53 -9.18 -9.68
N GLY A 159 4.25 -8.79 -8.62
CA GLY A 159 3.64 -8.17 -7.45
C GLY A 159 2.79 -9.16 -6.65
N GLY A 160 2.00 -8.65 -5.73
CA GLY A 160 1.17 -9.43 -4.84
C GLY A 160 -0.33 -9.20 -5.02
N LEU A 161 -1.12 -9.75 -4.07
CA LEU A 161 -2.58 -9.71 -4.09
C LEU A 161 -3.15 -8.31 -3.77
N ALA A 162 -2.37 -7.41 -3.17
CA ALA A 162 -2.82 -6.08 -2.82
C ALA A 162 -3.28 -5.28 -4.07
N GLY A 163 -4.42 -4.56 -3.93
CA GLY A 163 -4.97 -3.73 -5.01
C GLY A 163 -5.49 -4.55 -6.18
N THR A 164 -6.45 -5.45 -5.95
CA THR A 164 -7.02 -6.35 -6.98
C THR A 164 -7.61 -5.59 -8.17
N LYS A 165 -8.27 -4.45 -7.93
CA LYS A 165 -8.79 -3.56 -9.00
C LYS A 165 -7.67 -2.97 -9.88
N LEU A 166 -6.44 -2.92 -9.36
CA LEU A 166 -5.24 -2.41 -10.04
C LEU A 166 -4.36 -3.53 -10.59
N GLY A 167 -4.85 -4.75 -10.59
CA GLY A 167 -4.13 -5.89 -11.14
C GLY A 167 -3.41 -6.77 -10.10
N GLY A 168 -3.64 -6.60 -8.80
CA GLY A 168 -3.17 -7.54 -7.79
C GLY A 168 -3.78 -8.92 -7.98
N THR A 169 -2.95 -9.99 -8.02
CA THR A 169 -3.41 -11.36 -8.20
C THR A 169 -2.52 -12.37 -7.49
N MET A 170 -3.00 -13.61 -7.44
CA MET A 170 -2.25 -14.77 -6.96
C MET A 170 -1.33 -15.39 -8.02
N ALA A 171 -1.25 -14.84 -9.24
CA ALA A 171 -0.52 -15.49 -10.35
C ALA A 171 0.97 -15.70 -10.03
N GLY A 172 1.67 -14.66 -9.55
CA GLY A 172 3.08 -14.78 -9.18
C GLY A 172 3.32 -15.82 -8.08
N TYR A 173 2.44 -15.88 -7.07
CA TYR A 173 2.52 -16.91 -6.01
C TYR A 173 2.34 -18.33 -6.55
N LYS A 174 1.42 -18.52 -7.52
CA LYS A 174 1.21 -19.82 -8.17
C LYS A 174 2.44 -20.25 -8.96
N LEU A 175 3.06 -19.33 -9.72
CA LEU A 175 4.30 -19.59 -10.44
C LEU A 175 5.43 -19.99 -9.48
N LEU A 176 5.66 -19.24 -8.40
CA LEU A 176 6.69 -19.55 -7.41
C LEU A 176 6.45 -20.90 -6.71
N ARG A 177 5.19 -21.20 -6.37
CA ARG A 177 4.84 -22.50 -5.77
C ARG A 177 5.17 -23.68 -6.69
N SER A 178 5.07 -23.54 -8.01
CA SER A 178 5.44 -24.60 -8.94
C SER A 178 6.93 -24.93 -8.92
N PHE A 179 7.75 -24.04 -8.32
CA PHE A 179 9.18 -24.23 -8.06
C PHE A 179 9.48 -24.59 -6.60
N GLY A 180 8.47 -24.95 -5.81
CA GLY A 180 8.64 -25.38 -4.42
C GLY A 180 8.69 -24.24 -3.39
N HIS A 181 8.54 -22.98 -3.80
CA HIS A 181 8.48 -21.86 -2.84
C HIS A 181 7.22 -21.93 -1.99
N LYS A 182 7.35 -21.61 -0.71
CA LYS A 182 6.24 -21.45 0.22
C LYS A 182 5.78 -20.01 0.24
N CYS A 183 4.51 -19.80 0.55
CA CYS A 183 3.93 -18.47 0.77
C CYS A 183 3.36 -18.42 2.18
N THR A 184 3.80 -17.46 2.96
CA THR A 184 3.22 -17.16 4.28
C THR A 184 1.76 -16.74 4.15
N LYS A 185 1.01 -16.76 5.25
CA LYS A 185 -0.39 -16.35 5.24
C LYS A 185 -0.50 -14.87 4.84
N LEU A 186 -1.20 -14.60 3.74
CA LEU A 186 -1.49 -13.24 3.32
C LEU A 186 -2.57 -12.64 4.23
N ARG A 187 -2.32 -11.44 4.71
CA ARG A 187 -3.24 -10.67 5.55
C ARG A 187 -3.42 -9.28 4.95
N PRO A 188 -4.65 -8.72 4.96
CA PRO A 188 -4.84 -7.34 4.53
C PRO A 188 -4.18 -6.38 5.51
N THR A 189 -3.64 -5.29 4.98
CA THR A 189 -3.09 -4.17 5.75
C THR A 189 -3.33 -2.87 4.99
N LEU A 190 -3.35 -1.74 5.69
CA LEU A 190 -3.72 -0.44 5.13
C LEU A 190 -5.09 -0.49 4.45
N VAL A 191 -6.08 -1.06 5.15
CA VAL A 191 -7.43 -1.28 4.65
C VAL A 191 -8.48 -0.65 5.56
N GLN A 192 -9.66 -0.42 5.00
CA GLN A 192 -10.84 -0.09 5.78
C GLN A 192 -11.22 -1.28 6.67
N VAL A 193 -11.72 -1.02 7.85
CA VAL A 193 -12.24 -2.04 8.77
C VAL A 193 -13.76 -1.94 8.85
N LYS A 194 -14.42 -3.08 8.79
CA LYS A 194 -15.88 -3.15 9.02
C LYS A 194 -16.16 -3.07 10.50
N THR A 195 -17.28 -2.46 10.86
CA THR A 195 -17.78 -2.45 12.23
C THR A 195 -19.20 -3.02 12.29
N SER A 196 -19.54 -3.64 13.40
CA SER A 196 -20.90 -4.07 13.71
C SER A 196 -21.79 -2.97 14.28
N TRP A 197 -21.22 -1.79 14.56
CA TRP A 197 -22.00 -0.66 15.08
C TRP A 197 -22.97 -0.15 14.00
N PRO A 198 -24.30 -0.20 14.26
CA PRO A 198 -25.29 0.14 13.24
C PRO A 198 -25.33 1.63 12.87
N GLY A 199 -24.88 2.52 13.77
CA GLY A 199 -24.83 3.96 13.55
C GLY A 199 -23.81 4.41 12.49
N VAL A 200 -22.88 3.54 12.09
CA VAL A 200 -21.79 3.90 11.17
C VAL A 200 -22.28 4.42 9.81
N SER A 201 -23.37 3.86 9.28
CA SER A 201 -23.93 4.26 7.99
C SER A 201 -24.45 5.69 7.96
N GLY A 202 -25.00 6.17 9.08
CA GLY A 202 -25.45 7.56 9.27
C GLY A 202 -24.32 8.59 9.26
N LEU A 203 -23.08 8.14 9.47
CA LEU A 203 -21.88 8.98 9.41
C LEU A 203 -21.11 8.86 8.09
N LYS A 204 -21.63 8.16 7.09
CA LYS A 204 -20.97 7.97 5.80
C LYS A 204 -20.45 9.29 5.22
N GLY A 205 -19.16 9.35 4.93
CA GLY A 205 -18.47 10.51 4.36
C GLY A 205 -17.97 11.52 5.40
N VAL A 206 -18.37 11.43 6.65
CA VAL A 206 -17.87 12.29 7.73
C VAL A 206 -16.39 12.00 7.97
N ARG A 207 -15.62 13.07 8.15
CA ARG A 207 -14.20 13.04 8.54
C ARG A 207 -14.00 13.82 9.83
N ALA A 208 -13.14 13.34 10.69
CA ALA A 208 -12.75 14.04 11.91
C ALA A 208 -11.35 13.58 12.34
N ASN A 209 -10.63 14.45 13.04
CA ASN A 209 -9.44 14.02 13.76
C ASN A 209 -9.86 13.30 15.04
N CYS A 210 -9.16 12.24 15.38
CA CYS A 210 -9.40 11.49 16.60
C CYS A 210 -8.13 10.78 17.07
N HIS A 211 -8.14 10.39 18.34
CA HIS A 211 -7.29 9.32 18.85
C HIS A 211 -8.08 8.01 18.73
N ALA A 212 -7.53 7.05 17.99
CA ALA A 212 -8.13 5.74 17.77
C ALA A 212 -7.30 4.68 18.50
N ALA A 213 -7.94 3.87 19.33
CA ALA A 213 -7.31 2.78 20.06
C ALA A 213 -8.04 1.47 19.76
N ILE A 214 -7.29 0.41 19.39
CA ILE A 214 -7.87 -0.92 19.23
C ILE A 214 -7.51 -1.81 20.41
N TYR A 215 -8.51 -2.55 20.82
CA TYR A 215 -8.43 -3.52 21.91
C TYR A 215 -8.71 -4.91 21.35
N HIS A 216 -7.97 -5.88 21.83
CA HIS A 216 -8.21 -7.30 21.56
C HIS A 216 -8.47 -8.01 22.88
N ASN A 217 -9.67 -8.59 23.03
CA ASN A 217 -10.12 -9.22 24.27
C ASN A 217 -9.95 -8.27 25.49
N ALA A 218 -10.42 -7.03 25.34
CA ALA A 218 -10.36 -5.94 26.33
C ALA A 218 -8.95 -5.41 26.68
N LYS A 219 -7.89 -5.92 26.04
CA LYS A 219 -6.53 -5.43 26.24
C LYS A 219 -6.15 -4.46 25.12
N LEU A 220 -5.62 -3.27 25.49
CA LEU A 220 -5.07 -2.32 24.50
C LEU A 220 -3.99 -3.01 23.67
N HIS A 221 -4.14 -2.96 22.36
CA HIS A 221 -3.23 -3.57 21.42
C HIS A 221 -2.42 -2.52 20.64
N ARG A 222 -3.08 -1.48 20.14
CA ARG A 222 -2.45 -0.37 19.41
C ARG A 222 -3.33 0.87 19.47
N GLU A 223 -2.67 2.01 19.37
CA GLU A 223 -3.34 3.32 19.24
C GLU A 223 -2.62 4.19 18.21
N SER A 224 -3.32 5.14 17.65
CA SER A 224 -2.81 6.12 16.70
C SER A 224 -3.67 7.38 16.73
N VAL A 225 -3.11 8.52 16.31
CA VAL A 225 -3.79 9.81 16.21
C VAL A 225 -3.80 10.27 14.76
N GLY A 226 -4.95 10.72 14.28
CA GLY A 226 -5.08 11.21 12.92
C GLY A 226 -6.52 11.32 12.44
N GLU A 227 -6.68 11.57 11.14
CA GLU A 227 -8.01 11.67 10.53
C GLU A 227 -8.63 10.28 10.36
N ILE A 228 -9.87 10.15 10.85
CA ILE A 228 -10.78 9.04 10.53
C ILE A 228 -11.76 9.49 9.44
N GLN A 229 -12.18 8.55 8.62
CA GLN A 229 -13.29 8.70 7.69
C GLN A 229 -14.31 7.58 7.90
N PHE A 230 -15.56 7.94 8.13
CA PHE A 230 -16.65 6.98 8.20
C PHE A 230 -17.10 6.56 6.80
N THR A 231 -17.35 5.26 6.64
CA THR A 231 -17.88 4.68 5.40
C THR A 231 -19.23 4.03 5.67
N GLU A 232 -19.88 3.53 4.63
CA GLU A 232 -21.18 2.88 4.76
C GLU A 232 -21.19 1.67 5.70
N PHE A 233 -20.06 0.94 5.76
CA PHE A 233 -19.97 -0.32 6.51
C PHE A 233 -18.87 -0.34 7.56
N GLY A 234 -18.20 0.79 7.80
CA GLY A 234 -17.08 0.78 8.72
C GLY A 234 -16.24 2.06 8.72
N LEU A 235 -15.00 1.90 9.11
CA LEU A 235 -14.05 2.96 9.37
C LEU A 235 -12.92 2.94 8.36
N SER A 236 -12.44 4.11 7.98
CA SER A 236 -11.36 4.37 7.01
C SER A 236 -10.55 5.59 7.47
N GLY A 237 -9.62 6.01 6.65
CA GLY A 237 -8.75 7.15 6.93
C GLY A 237 -7.38 6.74 7.45
N PRO A 238 -6.43 7.68 7.48
CA PRO A 238 -5.05 7.40 7.85
C PRO A 238 -4.90 6.67 9.18
N VAL A 239 -5.58 7.13 10.23
CA VAL A 239 -5.53 6.51 11.57
C VAL A 239 -5.99 5.06 11.56
N ILE A 240 -7.01 4.74 10.77
CA ILE A 240 -7.54 3.37 10.66
C ILE A 240 -6.59 2.48 9.86
N TYR A 241 -5.97 3.02 8.82
CA TYR A 241 -4.99 2.26 8.04
C TYR A 241 -3.80 1.81 8.88
N GLU A 242 -3.32 2.64 9.80
CA GLU A 242 -2.22 2.30 10.70
C GLU A 242 -2.56 1.15 11.66
N ILE A 243 -3.79 1.15 12.21
CA ILE A 243 -4.23 0.12 13.15
C ILE A 243 -4.82 -1.12 12.47
N SER A 244 -5.19 -1.05 11.18
CA SER A 244 -5.89 -2.11 10.45
C SER A 244 -5.11 -3.41 10.36
N ARG A 245 -3.78 -3.34 10.31
CA ARG A 245 -2.92 -4.52 10.26
C ARG A 245 -3.19 -5.44 11.44
N ASP A 246 -3.27 -4.88 12.62
CA ASP A 246 -3.41 -5.65 13.86
C ASP A 246 -4.84 -6.19 13.98
N ALA A 247 -5.86 -5.39 13.65
CA ALA A 247 -7.26 -5.82 13.60
C ALA A 247 -7.51 -6.98 12.61
N CYS A 248 -6.65 -7.15 11.59
CA CYS A 248 -6.77 -8.23 10.61
C CYS A 248 -5.95 -9.49 10.97
N GLN A 249 -5.29 -9.54 12.12
CA GLN A 249 -4.36 -10.63 12.45
C GLN A 249 -4.97 -11.82 13.20
N GLY A 250 -6.08 -11.65 13.90
CA GLY A 250 -6.55 -12.65 14.85
C GLY A 250 -8.03 -13.02 14.75
N SER A 251 -8.36 -14.14 15.36
CA SER A 251 -9.70 -14.47 15.85
C SER A 251 -9.87 -13.83 17.22
N GLY A 252 -11.10 -13.49 17.60
CA GLY A 252 -11.42 -12.88 18.89
C GLY A 252 -12.21 -11.59 18.72
N GLU A 253 -12.53 -10.99 19.84
CA GLU A 253 -13.26 -9.74 19.86
C GLU A 253 -12.29 -8.56 19.70
N TRP A 254 -12.56 -7.74 18.69
CA TRP A 254 -11.83 -6.52 18.43
C TRP A 254 -12.76 -5.32 18.66
N GLU A 255 -12.32 -4.38 19.48
CA GLU A 255 -13.02 -3.13 19.78
C GLU A 255 -12.17 -1.96 19.31
N CYS A 256 -12.76 -1.00 18.61
CA CYS A 256 -12.12 0.26 18.25
C CYS A 256 -12.78 1.37 19.05
N ARG A 257 -12.03 2.03 19.91
CA ARG A 257 -12.45 3.22 20.67
C ARG A 257 -11.93 4.45 19.97
N LEU A 258 -12.80 5.44 19.80
CA LEU A 258 -12.51 6.70 19.13
C LEU A 258 -12.73 7.84 20.12
N ASP A 259 -11.66 8.58 20.40
CA ASP A 259 -11.74 9.82 21.16
C ASP A 259 -11.58 11.00 20.18
N PHE A 260 -12.62 11.80 20.04
CA PHE A 260 -12.63 12.96 19.14
C PHE A 260 -12.16 14.26 19.82
N LEU A 261 -11.85 14.20 21.11
CA LEU A 261 -11.44 15.35 21.92
C LEU A 261 -10.18 15.02 22.76
N PRO A 262 -9.13 14.42 22.16
CA PRO A 262 -7.98 13.90 22.92
C PRO A 262 -7.22 15.01 23.69
N ASP A 263 -7.35 16.25 23.26
CA ASP A 263 -6.68 17.41 23.87
C ASP A 263 -7.49 18.07 25.01
N LEU A 264 -8.72 17.61 25.24
CA LEU A 264 -9.61 18.17 26.26
C LEU A 264 -9.83 17.22 27.42
N ARG A 265 -9.70 17.72 28.62
CA ARG A 265 -10.03 16.95 29.83
C ARG A 265 -11.54 16.92 30.05
N ALA A 266 -12.05 15.83 30.61
CA ALA A 266 -13.47 15.72 30.95
C ALA A 266 -13.96 16.89 31.85
N SER A 267 -13.11 17.41 32.75
CA SER A 267 -13.41 18.57 33.59
C SER A 267 -13.68 19.86 32.81
N GLU A 268 -13.02 20.02 31.65
CA GLU A 268 -13.19 21.20 30.80
C GLU A 268 -14.50 21.16 30.01
N LEU A 269 -15.00 19.96 29.74
CA LEU A 269 -16.27 19.73 29.04
C LEU A 269 -17.49 19.77 29.93
N MET A 270 -17.34 19.46 31.22
CA MET A 270 -18.48 19.38 32.17
C MET A 270 -19.31 20.66 32.27
N ARG A 271 -18.64 21.80 32.40
CA ARG A 271 -19.35 23.09 32.54
C ARG A 271 -20.14 23.45 31.28
N PRO A 272 -19.56 23.48 30.08
CA PRO A 272 -20.32 23.79 28.87
C PRO A 272 -21.46 22.79 28.61
N LEU A 273 -21.25 21.50 28.87
CA LEU A 273 -22.29 20.48 28.70
C LEU A 273 -23.44 20.65 29.70
N MET A 274 -23.13 20.97 30.97
CA MET A 274 -24.16 21.26 31.97
C MET A 274 -24.97 22.50 31.58
N MET A 275 -24.34 23.56 31.11
CA MET A 275 -25.03 24.76 30.63
C MET A 275 -26.00 24.43 29.49
N LYS A 276 -25.57 23.62 28.53
CA LYS A 276 -26.40 23.19 27.39
C LYS A 276 -27.51 22.25 27.82
N ARG A 277 -27.24 21.31 28.72
CA ARG A 277 -28.27 20.43 29.30
C ARG A 277 -29.38 21.19 30.02
N ASN A 278 -29.06 22.30 30.69
CA ASN A 278 -30.01 23.14 31.41
C ASN A 278 -30.69 24.17 30.50
N SER A 279 -30.38 24.18 29.20
CA SER A 279 -31.08 24.99 28.20
C SER A 279 -32.18 24.17 27.50
N ASN A 280 -33.01 24.82 26.69
CA ASN A 280 -34.07 24.15 25.92
C ASN A 280 -33.53 23.45 24.65
N LEU A 281 -32.28 23.05 24.62
CA LEU A 281 -31.69 22.32 23.50
C LEU A 281 -32.14 20.85 23.50
N ASN A 282 -32.34 20.30 22.31
CA ASN A 282 -32.54 18.86 22.16
C ASN A 282 -31.28 18.11 22.55
N ALA A 283 -31.44 16.87 22.99
CA ALA A 283 -30.29 16.01 23.34
C ALA A 283 -29.29 15.89 22.20
N GLU A 284 -29.78 15.78 20.96
CA GLU A 284 -28.98 15.69 19.75
C GLU A 284 -28.06 16.90 19.49
N ASP A 285 -28.35 18.05 20.07
CA ASP A 285 -27.61 19.30 19.87
C ASP A 285 -26.64 19.62 21.02
N LEU A 286 -26.55 18.76 22.04
CA LEU A 286 -25.67 18.98 23.21
C LEU A 286 -24.19 19.14 22.83
N PHE A 287 -23.73 18.42 21.81
CA PHE A 287 -22.34 18.45 21.34
C PHE A 287 -22.08 19.48 20.23
N THR A 288 -23.08 20.25 19.80
CA THR A 288 -22.90 21.30 18.78
C THR A 288 -21.83 22.31 19.22
N GLY A 289 -20.86 22.58 18.38
CA GLY A 289 -19.70 23.44 18.69
C GLY A 289 -18.59 22.76 19.50
N ILE A 290 -18.73 21.48 19.83
CA ILE A 290 -17.73 20.65 20.51
C ILE A 290 -17.26 19.54 19.58
N LEU A 291 -18.18 18.82 18.96
CA LEU A 291 -17.93 17.76 17.98
C LEU A 291 -18.46 18.15 16.60
N HIS A 292 -18.02 17.44 15.57
CA HIS A 292 -18.71 17.47 14.29
C HIS A 292 -20.19 17.13 14.50
N ASN A 293 -21.11 17.94 13.98
CA ASN A 293 -22.55 17.85 14.32
C ASN A 293 -23.12 16.44 14.12
N GLN A 294 -22.77 15.74 13.06
CA GLN A 294 -23.26 14.37 12.81
C GLN A 294 -22.65 13.38 13.84
N ILE A 295 -21.40 13.54 14.22
CA ILE A 295 -20.78 12.70 15.26
C ILE A 295 -21.46 12.97 16.60
N GLY A 296 -21.69 14.24 16.96
CA GLY A 296 -22.39 14.60 18.19
C GLY A 296 -23.79 13.98 18.29
N ARG A 297 -24.57 14.04 17.20
CA ARG A 297 -25.90 13.43 17.13
C ARG A 297 -25.88 11.90 17.22
N ALA A 298 -24.82 11.26 16.72
CA ALA A 298 -24.67 9.80 16.80
C ALA A 298 -24.35 9.29 18.22
N HIS A 299 -24.05 10.18 19.18
CA HIS A 299 -23.80 9.85 20.59
C HIS A 299 -25.08 9.87 21.43
N VAL A 300 -26.18 10.31 20.90
CA VAL A 300 -27.51 10.41 21.54
C VAL A 300 -28.45 9.40 20.91
#